data_bfbd63e44b396b00eecb65752a545bfd
#
_entry.id   bfbd63e44b396b00eecb65752a545bfd
#
_cell.length_a   1.000
_cell.length_b   1.000
_cell.length_c   1.000
_cell.angle_alpha   90.00
_cell.angle_beta   90.00
_cell.angle_gamma   90.00
#
_symmetry.space_group_name_H-M   'P 1'
#
loop_
_entity.id
_entity.type
_entity.pdbx_description
1 polymer ?
#
loop_
_entity_poly.entity_id
_entity_poly.type
_entity_poly.pdbx_seq_one_letter_code
_entity_poly.pdbx_strand_id
1 'polypeptide(L)'
;ICPAVAAALDKAEATGAPAGAMVLPDGRIITGKTSGTLGAAAALLLNALKALGNIDDQFELISKQVLEPVCHLKTTYLDHRNPRLHTDEVLLTLAISALTNPLADLAKRQLPGLRDSEAHFSVIISEEDAKLYKRLGINVSCEAKYEVKSLYHK
;
A
#
# COMPACT_ATOMS: atom_id res chain seq x y z
N ILE A 1 12.14 -15.70 12.77
CA ILE A 1 11.01 -14.76 12.83
C ILE A 1 11.17 -13.74 11.72
N CYS A 2 10.14 -13.54 10.93
CA CYS A 2 10.16 -12.58 9.82
C CYS A 2 10.26 -11.14 10.36
N PRO A 3 11.27 -10.35 9.94
CA PRO A 3 11.42 -8.96 10.41
C PRO A 3 10.22 -8.06 10.08
N ALA A 4 9.43 -8.43 9.06
CA ALA A 4 8.24 -7.66 8.70
C ALA A 4 7.23 -7.59 9.83
N VAL A 5 7.11 -8.62 10.66
CA VAL A 5 6.15 -8.64 11.76
C VAL A 5 6.44 -7.51 12.75
N ALA A 6 7.66 -7.45 13.25
CA ALA A 6 8.06 -6.39 14.20
C ALA A 6 7.95 -5.01 13.57
N ALA A 7 8.40 -4.86 12.32
CA ALA A 7 8.36 -3.57 11.63
C ALA A 7 6.92 -3.06 11.42
N ALA A 8 5.99 -3.95 11.07
CA ALA A 8 4.59 -3.60 10.88
C ALA A 8 3.95 -3.14 12.19
N LEU A 9 4.17 -3.90 13.26
CA LEU A 9 3.61 -3.58 14.57
C LEU A 9 4.20 -2.28 15.14
N ASP A 10 5.51 -2.09 14.99
CA ASP A 10 6.17 -0.86 15.43
C ASP A 10 5.64 0.36 14.67
N LYS A 11 5.45 0.23 13.36
CA LYS A 11 4.90 1.32 12.55
C LYS A 11 3.46 1.66 12.95
N ALA A 12 2.63 0.65 13.19
CA ALA A 12 1.26 0.85 13.64
C ALA A 12 1.21 1.56 14.99
N GLU A 13 2.05 1.15 15.93
CA GLU A 13 2.11 1.77 17.24
C GLU A 13 2.59 3.22 17.15
N ALA A 14 3.65 3.47 16.39
CA ALA A 14 4.23 4.81 16.25
C ALA A 14 3.28 5.80 15.57
N THR A 15 2.44 5.33 14.65
CA THR A 15 1.56 6.21 13.86
C THR A 15 0.11 6.22 14.35
N GLY A 16 -0.29 5.25 15.16
CA GLY A 16 -1.68 5.07 15.59
C GLY A 16 -2.62 4.63 14.48
N ALA A 17 -2.10 4.17 13.35
CA ALA A 17 -2.89 3.75 12.19
C ALA A 17 -2.52 2.33 11.80
N PRO A 18 -3.43 1.58 11.12
CA PRO A 18 -3.07 0.28 10.56
C PRO A 18 -1.87 0.43 9.63
N ALA A 19 -0.94 -0.51 9.75
CA ALA A 19 0.31 -0.44 9.00
C ALA A 19 0.73 -1.83 8.51
N GLY A 20 1.61 -1.83 7.53
CA GLY A 20 2.26 -3.02 7.03
C GLY A 20 3.74 -2.79 6.84
N ALA A 21 4.47 -3.87 6.74
CA ALA A 21 5.88 -3.86 6.40
C ALA A 21 6.19 -4.97 5.42
N MET A 22 7.20 -4.74 4.59
CA MET A 22 7.64 -5.70 3.58
C MET A 22 9.15 -5.82 3.63
N VAL A 23 9.62 -7.06 3.64
CA VAL A 23 11.04 -7.36 3.44
C VAL A 23 11.22 -7.68 1.97
N LEU A 24 11.94 -6.83 1.26
CA LEU A 24 12.24 -7.02 -0.15
C LEU A 24 13.26 -8.14 -0.34
N PRO A 25 13.39 -8.70 -1.56
CA PRO A 25 14.36 -9.76 -1.80
C PRO A 25 15.81 -9.39 -1.45
N ASP A 26 16.16 -8.11 -1.51
CA ASP A 26 17.49 -7.61 -1.16
C ASP A 26 17.66 -7.35 0.34
N GLY A 27 16.63 -7.63 1.15
CA GLY A 27 16.68 -7.49 2.61
C GLY A 27 16.23 -6.15 3.15
N ARG A 28 15.95 -5.16 2.30
CA ARG A 28 15.44 -3.86 2.78
C ARG A 28 14.05 -4.03 3.36
N ILE A 29 13.77 -3.31 4.44
CA ILE A 29 12.46 -3.30 5.10
C ILE A 29 11.76 -2.01 4.77
N ILE A 30 10.56 -2.13 4.17
CA ILE A 30 9.74 -1.00 3.75
C ILE A 30 8.45 -1.03 4.57
N THR A 31 7.96 0.13 4.96
CA THR A 31 6.70 0.23 5.71
C THR A 31 5.70 1.11 4.97
N GLY A 32 4.44 0.93 5.33
CA GLY A 32 3.35 1.76 4.83
C GLY A 32 2.21 1.76 5.84
N LYS A 33 1.45 2.84 5.88
CA LYS A 33 0.32 2.97 6.81
C LYS A 33 -0.91 3.48 6.11
N THR A 34 -2.07 3.20 6.70
CA THR A 34 -3.34 3.75 6.23
C THR A 34 -3.31 5.28 6.33
N SER A 35 -3.77 5.94 5.30
CA SER A 35 -3.91 7.39 5.22
C SER A 35 -5.35 7.76 4.82
N GLY A 36 -5.61 9.03 4.60
CA GLY A 36 -6.93 9.48 4.14
C GLY A 36 -7.31 8.96 2.75
N THR A 37 -6.33 8.66 1.90
CA THR A 37 -6.55 8.26 0.50
C THR A 37 -6.17 6.82 0.19
N LEU A 38 -5.30 6.19 0.99
CA LEU A 38 -4.77 4.86 0.71
C LEU A 38 -4.93 3.94 1.92
N GLY A 39 -5.36 2.71 1.68
CA GLY A 39 -5.26 1.66 2.69
C GLY A 39 -3.80 1.24 2.89
N ALA A 40 -3.51 0.58 4.00
CA ALA A 40 -2.14 0.17 4.34
C ALA A 40 -1.50 -0.69 3.26
N ALA A 41 -2.25 -1.63 2.67
CA ALA A 41 -1.72 -2.50 1.62
C ALA A 41 -1.34 -1.71 0.37
N ALA A 42 -2.15 -0.73 -0.02
CA ALA A 42 -1.86 0.13 -1.17
C ALA A 42 -0.65 1.03 -0.89
N ALA A 43 -0.60 1.63 0.30
CA ALA A 43 0.51 2.50 0.69
C ALA A 43 1.84 1.73 0.72
N LEU A 44 1.83 0.54 1.31
CA LEU A 44 3.03 -0.31 1.37
C LEU A 44 3.50 -0.70 -0.02
N LEU A 45 2.57 -1.06 -0.89
CA LEU A 45 2.90 -1.45 -2.26
C LEU A 45 3.60 -0.31 -3.02
N LEU A 46 3.07 0.90 -2.95
CA LEU A 46 3.70 2.06 -3.59
C LEU A 46 5.09 2.35 -3.02
N ASN A 47 5.23 2.27 -1.68
CA ASN A 47 6.53 2.52 -1.04
C ASN A 47 7.56 1.46 -1.43
N ALA A 48 7.14 0.20 -1.57
CA ALA A 48 8.02 -0.87 -2.03
C ALA A 48 8.48 -0.65 -3.47
N LEU A 49 7.58 -0.22 -4.35
CA LEU A 49 7.94 0.08 -5.74
C LEU A 49 8.91 1.27 -5.82
N LYS A 50 8.71 2.30 -4.99
CA LYS A 50 9.64 3.41 -4.90
C LYS A 50 11.03 2.93 -4.48
N ALA A 51 11.09 2.08 -3.46
CA ALA A 51 12.36 1.54 -2.97
C ALA A 51 13.09 0.75 -4.06
N LEU A 52 12.38 -0.13 -4.76
CA LEU A 52 12.97 -0.93 -5.85
C LEU A 52 13.45 -0.06 -7.01
N GLY A 53 12.77 1.04 -7.27
CA GLY A 53 13.16 1.98 -8.32
C GLY A 53 14.17 3.02 -7.87
N ASN A 54 14.62 2.97 -6.60
CA ASN A 54 15.51 3.94 -5.99
C ASN A 54 14.98 5.38 -6.12
N ILE A 55 13.66 5.52 -5.93
CA ILE A 55 12.98 6.81 -5.97
C ILE A 55 12.94 7.38 -4.56
N ASP A 56 13.37 8.62 -4.40
CA ASP A 56 13.36 9.30 -3.11
C ASP A 56 11.93 9.42 -2.57
N ASP A 57 11.78 9.25 -1.24
CA ASP A 57 10.47 9.29 -0.58
C ASP A 57 9.73 10.61 -0.76
N GLN A 58 10.45 11.71 -0.97
CA GLN A 58 9.82 13.02 -1.17
C GLN A 58 9.00 13.11 -2.46
N PHE A 59 9.26 12.23 -3.44
CA PHE A 59 8.52 12.27 -4.71
C PHE A 59 7.23 11.48 -4.60
N GLU A 60 6.12 12.11 -4.98
CA GLU A 60 4.83 11.45 -5.05
C GLU A 60 4.69 10.75 -6.40
N LEU A 61 4.36 9.46 -6.39
CA LEU A 61 4.10 8.71 -7.62
C LEU A 61 2.74 9.07 -8.20
N ILE A 62 1.78 9.32 -7.32
CA ILE A 62 0.42 9.71 -7.69
C ILE A 62 0.11 10.95 -6.87
N SER A 63 -0.17 12.07 -7.53
CA SER A 63 -0.44 13.32 -6.84
C SER A 63 -1.79 13.27 -6.09
N LYS A 64 -1.92 14.11 -5.07
CA LYS A 64 -3.21 14.26 -4.36
C LYS A 64 -4.29 14.76 -5.31
N GLN A 65 -3.92 15.56 -6.31
CA GLN A 65 -4.84 16.07 -7.31
C GLN A 65 -5.46 14.95 -8.15
N VAL A 66 -4.78 13.80 -8.25
CA VAL A 66 -5.31 12.60 -8.89
C VAL A 66 -6.04 11.72 -7.88
N LEU A 67 -5.46 11.51 -6.70
CA LEU A 67 -6.05 10.59 -5.70
C LEU A 67 -7.40 11.08 -5.17
N GLU A 68 -7.52 12.37 -4.84
CA GLU A 68 -8.74 12.90 -4.23
C GLU A 68 -9.99 12.73 -5.11
N PRO A 69 -9.94 13.07 -6.42
CA PRO A 69 -11.09 12.83 -7.30
C PRO A 69 -11.48 11.35 -7.41
N VAL A 70 -10.49 10.45 -7.41
CA VAL A 70 -10.77 9.01 -7.47
C VAL A 70 -11.48 8.55 -6.19
N CYS A 71 -10.99 8.98 -5.03
CA CYS A 71 -11.63 8.66 -3.75
C CYS A 71 -13.07 9.23 -3.70
N HIS A 72 -13.26 10.45 -4.17
CA HIS A 72 -14.57 11.08 -4.24
C HIS A 72 -15.53 10.31 -5.15
N LEU A 73 -15.04 9.89 -6.31
CA LEU A 73 -15.83 9.10 -7.26
C LEU A 73 -16.31 7.80 -6.62
N LYS A 74 -15.42 7.13 -5.88
CA LYS A 74 -15.77 5.87 -5.21
C LYS A 74 -16.96 6.02 -4.28
N THR A 75 -16.96 7.05 -3.44
CA THR A 75 -17.98 7.21 -2.42
C THR A 75 -19.24 7.86 -2.96
N THR A 76 -19.12 8.82 -3.89
CA THR A 76 -20.25 9.59 -4.39
C THR A 76 -21.03 8.86 -5.47
N TYR A 77 -20.33 8.19 -6.40
CA TYR A 77 -20.96 7.61 -7.59
C TYR A 77 -20.94 6.09 -7.65
N LEU A 78 -19.91 5.45 -7.04
CA LEU A 78 -19.79 4.00 -7.09
C LEU A 78 -20.32 3.31 -5.83
N ASP A 79 -20.90 4.08 -4.92
CA ASP A 79 -21.53 3.60 -3.68
C ASP A 79 -20.58 2.80 -2.77
N HIS A 80 -19.29 3.06 -2.83
CA HIS A 80 -18.35 2.49 -1.88
C HIS A 80 -18.37 3.27 -0.57
N ARG A 81 -18.31 2.59 0.56
CA ARG A 81 -18.27 3.24 1.87
C ARG A 81 -16.89 3.75 2.23
N ASN A 82 -15.86 3.04 1.79
CA ASN A 82 -14.48 3.38 2.09
C ASN A 82 -13.88 4.19 0.93
N PRO A 83 -13.49 5.45 1.18
CA PRO A 83 -12.90 6.28 0.12
C PRO A 83 -11.46 5.86 -0.22
N ARG A 84 -10.79 5.15 0.70
CA ARG A 84 -9.38 4.78 0.50
C ARG A 84 -9.23 3.79 -0.63
N LEU A 85 -8.17 3.95 -1.41
CA LEU A 85 -7.88 3.05 -2.52
C LEU A 85 -7.29 1.73 -2.03
N HIS A 86 -7.78 0.64 -2.60
CA HIS A 86 -7.22 -0.70 -2.45
C HIS A 86 -6.07 -0.88 -3.45
N THR A 87 -5.39 -2.01 -3.37
CA THR A 87 -4.21 -2.27 -4.19
C THR A 87 -4.49 -2.28 -5.69
N ASP A 88 -5.59 -2.89 -6.12
CA ASP A 88 -5.95 -2.90 -7.54
C ASP A 88 -6.25 -1.49 -8.06
N GLU A 89 -6.96 -0.71 -7.27
CA GLU A 89 -7.30 0.67 -7.63
C GLU A 89 -6.07 1.55 -7.71
N VAL A 90 -5.13 1.39 -6.77
CA VAL A 90 -3.90 2.19 -6.78
C VAL A 90 -2.99 1.82 -7.94
N LEU A 91 -2.94 0.55 -8.34
CA LEU A 91 -2.15 0.13 -9.50
C LEU A 91 -2.73 0.66 -10.80
N LEU A 92 -4.07 0.67 -10.95
CA LEU A 92 -4.71 1.29 -12.10
C LEU A 92 -4.40 2.78 -12.16
N THR A 93 -4.49 3.47 -11.03
CA THR A 93 -4.19 4.89 -10.92
C THR A 93 -2.72 5.16 -11.23
N LEU A 94 -1.82 4.30 -10.75
CA LEU A 94 -0.40 4.38 -11.06
C LEU A 94 -0.15 4.23 -12.56
N ALA A 95 -0.80 3.28 -13.21
CA ALA A 95 -0.66 3.06 -14.64
C ALA A 95 -1.07 4.27 -15.46
N ILE A 96 -2.15 4.95 -15.05
CA ILE A 96 -2.61 6.18 -15.69
C ILE A 96 -1.60 7.31 -15.44
N SER A 97 -1.14 7.45 -14.20
CA SER A 97 -0.16 8.49 -13.83
C SER A 97 1.16 8.30 -14.57
N ALA A 98 1.52 7.07 -14.87
CA ALA A 98 2.76 6.75 -15.59
C ALA A 98 2.81 7.33 -17.01
N LEU A 99 1.66 7.66 -17.58
CA LEU A 99 1.59 8.27 -18.92
C LEU A 99 2.22 9.66 -18.95
N THR A 100 2.18 10.38 -17.81
CA THR A 100 2.67 11.77 -17.73
C THR A 100 3.73 11.97 -16.64
N ASN A 101 3.99 10.96 -15.81
CA ASN A 101 4.96 11.04 -14.73
C ASN A 101 6.02 9.95 -14.89
N PRO A 102 7.25 10.29 -15.27
CA PRO A 102 8.32 9.30 -15.46
C PRO A 102 8.64 8.49 -14.21
N LEU A 103 8.50 9.08 -13.02
CA LEU A 103 8.75 8.35 -11.77
C LEU A 103 7.67 7.30 -11.51
N ALA A 104 6.42 7.61 -11.84
CA ALA A 104 5.34 6.64 -11.76
C ALA A 104 5.58 5.47 -12.73
N ASP A 105 6.06 5.77 -13.93
CA ASP A 105 6.41 4.74 -14.91
C ASP A 105 7.57 3.87 -14.41
N LEU A 106 8.60 4.48 -13.85
CA LEU A 106 9.73 3.77 -13.27
C LEU A 106 9.27 2.82 -12.14
N ALA A 107 8.42 3.33 -11.25
CA ALA A 107 7.87 2.53 -10.15
C ALA A 107 7.04 1.35 -10.68
N LYS A 108 6.18 1.60 -11.66
CA LYS A 108 5.34 0.55 -12.26
C LYS A 108 6.19 -0.58 -12.83
N ARG A 109 7.32 -0.26 -13.43
CA ARG A 109 8.26 -1.25 -14.01
C ARG A 109 8.89 -2.14 -12.95
N GLN A 110 8.85 -1.76 -11.69
CA GLN A 110 9.43 -2.53 -10.60
C GLN A 110 8.54 -3.67 -10.11
N LEU A 111 7.30 -3.78 -10.60
CA LEU A 111 6.36 -4.81 -10.15
C LEU A 111 6.95 -6.23 -10.14
N PRO A 112 7.66 -6.68 -11.19
CA PRO A 112 8.25 -8.03 -11.15
C PRO A 112 9.28 -8.22 -10.03
N GLY A 113 9.90 -7.15 -9.56
CA GLY A 113 10.90 -7.20 -8.49
C GLY A 113 10.35 -7.46 -7.10
N LEU A 114 9.02 -7.46 -6.95
CA LEU A 114 8.36 -7.76 -5.67
C LEU A 114 8.29 -9.26 -5.37
N ARG A 115 8.52 -10.11 -6.34
CA ARG A 115 8.46 -11.57 -6.16
C ARG A 115 9.42 -12.02 -5.07
N ASP A 116 8.94 -12.93 -4.22
CA ASP A 116 9.66 -13.50 -3.08
C ASP A 116 9.84 -12.51 -1.91
N SER A 117 9.19 -11.35 -1.95
CA SER A 117 9.11 -10.47 -0.79
C SER A 117 8.18 -11.07 0.27
N GLU A 118 8.37 -10.66 1.53
CA GLU A 118 7.50 -11.06 2.64
C GLU A 118 6.91 -9.84 3.29
N ALA A 119 5.59 -9.87 3.50
CA ALA A 119 4.85 -8.74 4.07
C ALA A 119 4.02 -9.18 5.26
N HIS A 120 3.82 -8.25 6.20
CA HIS A 120 2.95 -8.45 7.36
C HIS A 120 2.16 -7.18 7.63
N PHE A 121 0.91 -7.34 8.05
CA PHE A 121 0.04 -6.21 8.37
C PHE A 121 -0.44 -6.29 9.82
N SER A 122 -0.62 -5.13 10.44
CA SER A 122 -1.06 -5.02 11.83
C SER A 122 -2.54 -5.34 12.02
N VAL A 123 -3.31 -5.42 10.93
CA VAL A 123 -4.75 -5.75 10.93
C VAL A 123 -5.02 -6.70 9.76
N ILE A 124 -6.20 -7.33 9.79
CA ILE A 124 -6.65 -8.16 8.67
C ILE A 124 -6.86 -7.25 7.45
N ILE A 125 -6.26 -7.62 6.33
CA ILE A 125 -6.47 -6.91 5.06
C ILE A 125 -7.59 -7.59 4.27
N SER A 126 -8.13 -6.89 3.26
CA SER A 126 -9.18 -7.45 2.43
C SER A 126 -8.69 -8.65 1.62
N GLU A 127 -9.63 -9.53 1.24
CA GLU A 127 -9.29 -10.68 0.39
C GLU A 127 -8.71 -10.25 -0.95
N GLU A 128 -9.22 -9.17 -1.51
CA GLU A 128 -8.74 -8.62 -2.79
C GLU A 128 -7.28 -8.19 -2.68
N ASP A 129 -6.93 -7.50 -1.60
CA ASP A 129 -5.55 -7.07 -1.36
C ASP A 129 -4.63 -8.28 -1.15
N ALA A 130 -5.08 -9.26 -0.36
CA ALA A 130 -4.30 -10.47 -0.12
C ALA A 130 -4.07 -11.25 -1.41
N LYS A 131 -5.10 -11.38 -2.25
CA LYS A 131 -4.98 -12.05 -3.54
C LYS A 131 -4.01 -11.34 -4.47
N LEU A 132 -4.05 -10.02 -4.51
CA LEU A 132 -3.13 -9.25 -5.36
C LEU A 132 -1.70 -9.42 -4.90
N TYR A 133 -1.44 -9.32 -3.60
CA TYR A 133 -0.10 -9.54 -3.04
C TYR A 133 0.42 -10.93 -3.44
N LYS A 134 -0.41 -11.95 -3.27
CA LYS A 134 -0.04 -13.31 -3.65
C LYS A 134 0.25 -13.43 -5.14
N ARG A 135 -0.56 -12.78 -5.98
CA ARG A 135 -0.36 -12.78 -7.43
C ARG A 135 0.95 -12.11 -7.83
N LEU A 136 1.38 -11.10 -7.08
CA LEU A 136 2.67 -10.45 -7.28
C LEU A 136 3.86 -11.26 -6.74
N GLY A 137 3.59 -12.41 -6.13
CA GLY A 137 4.63 -13.28 -5.58
C GLY A 137 5.07 -12.88 -4.18
N ILE A 138 4.30 -12.07 -3.47
CA ILE A 138 4.59 -11.64 -2.11
C ILE A 138 3.92 -12.60 -1.12
N ASN A 139 4.69 -13.14 -0.18
CA ASN A 139 4.14 -13.91 0.93
C ASN A 139 3.60 -12.93 1.96
N VAL A 140 2.29 -12.99 2.22
CA VAL A 140 1.62 -12.03 3.09
C VAL A 140 0.99 -12.72 4.29
N SER A 141 1.13 -12.08 5.46
CA SER A 141 0.45 -12.47 6.70
C SER A 141 -0.12 -11.22 7.37
N CYS A 142 -1.00 -11.42 8.34
CA CYS A 142 -1.55 -10.29 9.09
C CYS A 142 -1.91 -10.73 10.50
N GLU A 143 -2.04 -9.74 11.40
CA GLU A 143 -2.56 -9.98 12.73
C GLU A 143 -4.04 -10.36 12.63
N ALA A 144 -4.50 -11.22 13.56
CA ALA A 144 -5.88 -11.70 13.56
C ALA A 144 -6.81 -10.70 14.25
N LYS A 145 -6.82 -9.44 13.77
CA LYS A 145 -7.71 -8.41 14.29
C LYS A 145 -8.14 -7.47 13.19
N TYR A 146 -9.36 -6.96 13.30
CA TYR A 146 -9.89 -5.99 12.37
C TYR A 146 -9.53 -4.56 12.79
N GLU A 147 -9.56 -3.65 11.82
CA GLU A 147 -9.45 -2.23 12.08
C GLU A 147 -10.59 -1.77 12.99
N VAL A 148 -10.25 -1.00 14.03
CA VAL A 148 -11.25 -0.46 14.96
C VAL A 148 -11.77 0.85 14.38
N LYS A 149 -13.02 0.84 13.91
CA LYS A 149 -13.64 2.00 13.26
C LYS A 149 -13.57 3.28 14.09
N SER A 150 -13.77 3.16 15.41
CA SER A 150 -13.76 4.34 16.30
C SER A 150 -12.41 5.04 16.33
N LEU A 151 -11.31 4.38 15.99
CA LEU A 151 -9.98 4.97 15.95
C LEU A 151 -9.69 5.70 14.65
N TYR A 152 -10.33 5.29 13.55
CA TYR A 152 -9.96 5.75 12.21
C TYR A 152 -11.04 6.59 11.52
N HIS A 153 -12.20 6.70 12.12
CA HIS A 153 -13.35 7.41 11.54
C HIS A 153 -13.85 8.56 12.40
N LYS A 154 -13.05 8.97 13.34
CA LYS A 154 -13.34 10.14 14.17
C LYS A 154 -12.85 11.41 13.50
#